data_156df053f52a9a41bee9e37e9faffbb5
#
_entry.id   156df053f52a9a41bee9e37e9faffbb5
#
_cell.length_a   1.000
_cell.length_b   1.000
_cell.length_c   1.000
_cell.angle_alpha   90.00
_cell.angle_beta   90.00
_cell.angle_gamma   90.00
#
_symmetry.space_group_name_H-M   'P 1'
#
loop_
_entity.id
_entity.type
_entity.pdbx_description
1 polymer ?
#
loop_
_entity_poly.entity_id
_entity_poly.type
_entity_poly.pdbx_seq_one_letter_code
_entity_poly.pdbx_strand_id
1 'polypeptide(L)'
;LTPARVELRTRWPYLAALVACAFLLPYVAWQVGHDWATLAFWRNYHHGQDTATFLIQVVLLMQPLALPLWAAGLWYLLRDPAGAPYRTLGWAFLILFALFLLGHAKSYFLVPAFPPLLAAGAVALERRARLQRRRRRSALLVPLTVVALVLGGVVLAPVVAPILPPRTLATVMPSPIQPVADRFGWPQFVGTVAAVYRRLPARQQAETTILAGNYGEAGAFDLLGPAYHLPAAISPHNTYYFWGQGVAPGSVVIATDFQRAELTPYFASVRQAATVPAQDGIQNEEVGRPVWICQGLKMPWASVWPHLKNFS
;
A
#
# COMPACT_ATOMS: atom_id res chain seq x y z
N LEU A 1 -17.51 25.83 -13.55
CA LEU A 1 -18.45 24.85 -14.07
C LEU A 1 -18.31 24.81 -15.59
N THR A 2 -18.46 23.63 -16.20
CA THR A 2 -18.13 23.37 -17.60
C THR A 2 -19.37 23.43 -18.51
N PRO A 3 -19.20 23.61 -19.82
CA PRO A 3 -20.28 23.44 -20.81
C PRO A 3 -20.93 22.05 -20.74
N ALA A 4 -20.20 21.05 -20.25
CA ALA A 4 -20.68 19.67 -20.11
C ALA A 4 -21.91 19.49 -19.18
N ARG A 5 -22.31 20.54 -18.43
CA ARG A 5 -23.57 20.50 -17.66
C ARG A 5 -24.81 20.20 -18.50
N VAL A 6 -24.75 20.45 -19.83
CA VAL A 6 -25.84 20.13 -20.76
C VAL A 6 -26.05 18.61 -20.84
N GLU A 7 -25.00 17.81 -20.69
CA GLU A 7 -25.07 16.34 -20.69
C GLU A 7 -25.93 15.81 -19.54
N LEU A 8 -26.02 16.53 -18.42
CA LEU A 8 -26.88 16.15 -17.29
C LEU A 8 -28.38 16.18 -17.66
N ARG A 9 -28.76 16.77 -18.81
CA ARG A 9 -30.12 16.70 -19.34
C ARG A 9 -30.38 15.45 -20.16
N THR A 10 -29.36 14.65 -20.46
CA THR A 10 -29.45 13.39 -21.17
C THR A 10 -29.58 12.22 -20.18
N ARG A 11 -29.98 11.04 -20.67
CA ARG A 11 -30.10 9.83 -19.85
C ARG A 11 -28.74 9.18 -19.51
N TRP A 12 -27.70 9.51 -20.28
CA TRP A 12 -26.41 8.79 -20.22
C TRP A 12 -25.68 8.91 -18.88
N PRO A 13 -25.56 10.10 -18.24
CA PRO A 13 -24.93 10.20 -16.91
C PRO A 13 -25.67 9.39 -15.84
N TYR A 14 -26.99 9.32 -15.92
CA TYR A 14 -27.81 8.55 -14.98
C TYR A 14 -27.67 7.05 -15.18
N LEU A 15 -27.61 6.59 -16.43
CA LEU A 15 -27.31 5.18 -16.74
C LEU A 15 -25.90 4.81 -16.29
N ALA A 16 -24.90 5.68 -16.50
CA ALA A 16 -23.56 5.45 -16.02
C ALA A 16 -23.51 5.39 -14.48
N ALA A 17 -24.23 6.28 -13.80
CA ALA A 17 -24.35 6.25 -12.34
C ALA A 17 -25.05 4.95 -11.86
N LEU A 18 -26.11 4.52 -12.53
CA LEU A 18 -26.79 3.26 -12.20
C LEU A 18 -25.86 2.05 -12.31
N VAL A 19 -25.08 1.98 -13.40
CA VAL A 19 -24.07 0.92 -13.60
C VAL A 19 -23.01 0.99 -12.50
N ALA A 20 -22.48 2.17 -12.20
CA ALA A 20 -21.50 2.34 -11.14
C ALA A 20 -22.06 1.92 -9.76
N CYS A 21 -23.30 2.30 -9.45
CA CYS A 21 -23.97 1.87 -8.23
C CYS A 21 -24.17 0.35 -8.18
N ALA A 22 -24.53 -0.29 -9.30
CA ALA A 22 -24.68 -1.74 -9.37
C ALA A 22 -23.35 -2.47 -9.02
N PHE A 23 -22.21 -1.96 -9.46
CA PHE A 23 -20.89 -2.48 -9.06
C PHE A 23 -20.54 -2.21 -7.60
N LEU A 24 -21.07 -1.13 -7.01
CA LEU A 24 -20.84 -0.79 -5.60
C LEU A 24 -21.72 -1.61 -4.64
N LEU A 25 -22.89 -2.08 -5.07
CA LEU A 25 -23.83 -2.79 -4.20
C LEU A 25 -23.23 -4.00 -3.47
N PRO A 26 -22.47 -4.91 -4.12
CA PRO A 26 -21.86 -6.04 -3.42
C PRO A 26 -20.90 -5.59 -2.32
N TYR A 27 -20.11 -4.53 -2.59
CA TYR A 27 -19.21 -3.97 -1.60
C TYR A 27 -19.96 -3.36 -0.40
N VAL A 28 -20.99 -2.57 -0.66
CA VAL A 28 -21.82 -1.98 0.41
C VAL A 28 -22.52 -3.06 1.23
N ALA A 29 -23.09 -4.08 0.58
CA ALA A 29 -23.71 -5.22 1.27
C ALA A 29 -22.70 -5.95 2.16
N TRP A 30 -21.47 -6.16 1.66
CA TRP A 30 -20.40 -6.73 2.46
C TRP A 30 -20.04 -5.85 3.67
N GLN A 31 -19.93 -4.54 3.50
CA GLN A 31 -19.64 -3.60 4.58
C GLN A 31 -20.70 -3.64 5.68
N VAL A 32 -22.00 -3.68 5.29
CA VAL A 32 -23.12 -3.81 6.24
C VAL A 32 -23.02 -5.11 7.03
N GLY A 33 -22.72 -6.23 6.36
CA GLY A 33 -22.56 -7.53 7.01
C GLY A 33 -21.29 -7.67 7.87
N HIS A 34 -20.35 -6.71 7.82
CA HIS A 34 -19.07 -6.75 8.51
C HIS A 34 -18.81 -5.49 9.35
N ASP A 35 -19.88 -4.92 9.95
CA ASP A 35 -19.83 -3.78 10.88
C ASP A 35 -19.06 -2.56 10.33
N TRP A 36 -19.18 -2.30 9.03
CA TRP A 36 -18.47 -1.21 8.36
C TRP A 36 -16.96 -1.25 8.57
N ALA A 37 -16.35 -2.39 8.30
CA ALA A 37 -14.94 -2.66 8.50
C ALA A 37 -14.00 -1.56 7.94
N THR A 38 -14.31 -1.01 6.75
CA THR A 38 -13.54 0.10 6.17
C THR A 38 -13.65 1.37 7.02
N LEU A 39 -14.80 1.65 7.60
CA LEU A 39 -14.97 2.81 8.48
C LEU A 39 -14.23 2.60 9.80
N ALA A 40 -14.22 1.38 10.33
CA ALA A 40 -13.42 1.02 11.50
C ALA A 40 -11.92 1.21 11.23
N PHE A 41 -11.44 0.74 10.07
CA PHE A 41 -10.07 0.99 9.62
C PHE A 41 -9.74 2.49 9.59
N TRP A 42 -10.57 3.32 8.93
CA TRP A 42 -10.33 4.75 8.85
C TRP A 42 -10.31 5.46 10.22
N ARG A 43 -11.12 5.00 11.16
CA ARG A 43 -11.15 5.55 12.54
C ARG A 43 -9.89 5.19 13.33
N ASN A 44 -9.35 4.00 13.11
CA ASN A 44 -8.19 3.48 13.83
C ASN A 44 -6.86 3.79 13.11
N TYR A 45 -6.93 4.31 11.88
CA TYR A 45 -5.74 4.62 11.08
C TYR A 45 -5.03 5.86 11.64
N HIS A 46 -4.02 5.63 12.47
CA HIS A 46 -3.22 6.68 13.11
C HIS A 46 -1.86 6.90 12.42
N HIS A 47 -1.54 6.16 11.37
CA HIS A 47 -0.28 6.24 10.63
C HIS A 47 -0.37 7.18 9.42
N GLY A 48 -1.07 8.32 9.60
CA GLY A 48 -1.16 9.36 8.60
C GLY A 48 0.20 9.99 8.29
N GLN A 49 0.40 10.42 7.05
CA GLN A 49 1.60 11.14 6.67
C GLN A 49 1.52 12.60 7.13
N ASP A 50 2.63 13.13 7.66
CA ASP A 50 2.75 14.57 7.85
C ASP A 50 2.76 15.30 6.50
N THR A 51 2.38 16.58 6.52
CA THR A 51 2.23 17.41 5.33
C THR A 51 3.50 17.48 4.48
N ALA A 52 4.67 17.61 5.10
CA ALA A 52 5.93 17.73 4.37
C ALA A 52 6.27 16.42 3.65
N THR A 53 6.16 15.30 4.35
CA THR A 53 6.36 13.96 3.78
C THR A 53 5.38 13.68 2.64
N PHE A 54 4.10 14.04 2.79
CA PHE A 54 3.11 13.90 1.72
C PHE A 54 3.54 14.66 0.46
N LEU A 55 3.89 15.95 0.58
CA LEU A 55 4.27 16.78 -0.56
C LEU A 55 5.54 16.28 -1.25
N ILE A 56 6.57 15.92 -0.47
CA ILE A 56 7.82 15.37 -1.01
C ILE A 56 7.55 14.06 -1.75
N GLN A 57 6.79 13.15 -1.15
CA GLN A 57 6.50 11.85 -1.76
C GLN A 57 5.64 11.97 -3.02
N VAL A 58 4.67 12.88 -3.08
CA VAL A 58 3.89 13.14 -4.30
C VAL A 58 4.81 13.50 -5.46
N VAL A 59 5.80 14.38 -5.23
CA VAL A 59 6.77 14.75 -6.26
C VAL A 59 7.68 13.59 -6.64
N LEU A 60 8.17 12.82 -5.64
CA LEU A 60 9.04 11.66 -5.87
C LEU A 60 8.33 10.54 -6.62
N LEU A 61 7.09 10.20 -6.24
CA LEU A 61 6.28 9.14 -6.87
C LEU A 61 5.96 9.45 -8.33
N MET A 62 5.76 10.74 -8.65
CA MET A 62 5.47 11.17 -10.02
C MET A 62 6.71 11.53 -10.81
N GLN A 63 7.90 11.22 -10.31
CA GLN A 63 9.18 11.58 -10.89
C GLN A 63 9.41 13.11 -10.88
N PRO A 64 10.41 13.62 -10.17
CA PRO A 64 10.63 15.07 -10.01
C PRO A 64 10.71 15.85 -11.32
N LEU A 65 11.29 15.24 -12.39
CA LEU A 65 11.40 15.87 -13.71
C LEU A 65 10.06 15.97 -14.45
N ALA A 66 9.01 15.25 -14.00
CA ALA A 66 7.66 15.39 -14.53
C ALA A 66 6.88 16.55 -13.90
N LEU A 67 7.37 17.14 -12.79
CA LEU A 67 6.72 18.25 -12.11
C LEU A 67 6.32 19.40 -13.03
N PRO A 68 7.22 19.92 -13.91
CA PRO A 68 6.84 20.99 -14.83
C PRO A 68 5.72 20.60 -15.80
N LEU A 69 5.69 19.33 -16.20
CA LEU A 69 4.70 18.82 -17.15
C LEU A 69 3.30 18.75 -16.52
N TRP A 70 3.16 18.09 -15.36
CA TRP A 70 1.85 17.99 -14.72
C TRP A 70 1.37 19.34 -14.14
N ALA A 71 2.28 20.22 -13.69
CA ALA A 71 1.94 21.58 -13.29
C ALA A 71 1.40 22.40 -14.47
N ALA A 72 2.06 22.28 -15.66
CA ALA A 72 1.54 22.88 -16.89
C ALA A 72 0.17 22.31 -17.28
N GLY A 73 -0.04 21.01 -17.06
CA GLY A 73 -1.33 20.37 -17.28
C GLY A 73 -2.42 20.89 -16.37
N LEU A 74 -2.14 21.03 -15.09
CA LEU A 74 -3.08 21.64 -14.14
C LEU A 74 -3.42 23.07 -14.51
N TRP A 75 -2.40 23.87 -14.86
CA TRP A 75 -2.62 25.25 -15.36
C TRP A 75 -3.46 25.28 -16.63
N TYR A 76 -3.17 24.38 -17.62
CA TYR A 76 -3.94 24.27 -18.85
C TYR A 76 -5.42 23.95 -18.56
N LEU A 77 -5.70 22.98 -17.71
CA LEU A 77 -7.07 22.60 -17.36
C LEU A 77 -7.83 23.73 -16.65
N LEU A 78 -7.17 24.47 -15.77
CA LEU A 78 -7.85 25.46 -14.93
C LEU A 78 -7.94 26.86 -15.57
N ARG A 79 -6.92 27.26 -16.36
CA ARG A 79 -6.75 28.66 -16.81
C ARG A 79 -6.77 28.85 -18.32
N ASP A 80 -6.30 27.85 -19.10
CA ASP A 80 -6.28 28.00 -20.56
C ASP A 80 -7.71 27.87 -21.13
N PRO A 81 -8.14 28.80 -22.01
CA PRO A 81 -9.46 28.70 -22.68
C PRO A 81 -9.67 27.39 -23.44
N ALA A 82 -8.62 26.83 -24.02
CA ALA A 82 -8.71 25.55 -24.72
C ALA A 82 -8.87 24.33 -23.79
N GLY A 83 -8.46 24.45 -22.52
CA GLY A 83 -8.69 23.47 -21.47
C GLY A 83 -10.08 23.55 -20.85
N ALA A 84 -10.84 24.61 -21.14
CA ALA A 84 -12.13 24.87 -20.50
C ALA A 84 -13.13 23.70 -20.53
N PRO A 85 -13.25 22.88 -21.60
CA PRO A 85 -14.14 21.73 -21.61
C PRO A 85 -13.76 20.67 -20.56
N TYR A 86 -12.49 20.59 -20.21
CA TYR A 86 -11.92 19.58 -19.30
C TYR A 86 -11.60 20.13 -17.90
N ARG A 87 -12.06 21.35 -17.57
CA ARG A 87 -11.75 22.05 -16.31
C ARG A 87 -12.18 21.26 -15.08
N THR A 88 -13.20 20.41 -15.18
CA THR A 88 -13.62 19.51 -14.10
C THR A 88 -12.53 18.57 -13.66
N LEU A 89 -11.66 18.10 -14.55
CA LEU A 89 -10.54 17.23 -14.19
C LEU A 89 -9.50 17.97 -13.31
N GLY A 90 -9.23 19.23 -13.64
CA GLY A 90 -8.35 20.07 -12.82
C GLY A 90 -8.90 20.32 -11.41
N TRP A 91 -10.20 20.61 -11.31
CA TRP A 91 -10.86 20.78 -10.01
C TRP A 91 -10.95 19.47 -9.23
N ALA A 92 -11.26 18.34 -9.89
CA ALA A 92 -11.27 17.04 -9.26
C ALA A 92 -9.90 16.71 -8.64
N PHE A 93 -8.79 16.97 -9.37
CA PHE A 93 -7.46 16.81 -8.83
C PHE A 93 -7.22 17.68 -7.59
N LEU A 94 -7.55 18.98 -7.64
CA LEU A 94 -7.34 19.88 -6.50
C LEU A 94 -8.15 19.46 -5.27
N ILE A 95 -9.40 19.01 -5.47
CA ILE A 95 -10.26 18.52 -4.38
C ILE A 95 -9.66 17.25 -3.78
N LEU A 96 -9.27 16.27 -4.59
CA LEU A 96 -8.63 15.04 -4.10
C LEU A 96 -7.31 15.33 -3.39
N PHE A 97 -6.48 16.20 -3.96
CA PHE A 97 -5.23 16.65 -3.35
C PHE A 97 -5.46 17.25 -1.97
N ALA A 98 -6.42 18.20 -1.87
CA ALA A 98 -6.76 18.83 -0.59
C ALA A 98 -7.34 17.83 0.42
N LEU A 99 -8.23 16.95 -0.01
CA LEU A 99 -8.82 15.91 0.86
C LEU A 99 -7.75 14.97 1.41
N PHE A 100 -6.82 14.51 0.56
CA PHE A 100 -5.77 13.59 1.01
C PHE A 100 -4.72 14.29 1.88
N LEU A 101 -4.37 15.54 1.55
CA LEU A 101 -3.45 16.34 2.35
C LEU A 101 -4.03 16.62 3.75
N LEU A 102 -5.28 17.10 3.83
CA LEU A 102 -5.95 17.42 5.09
C LEU A 102 -6.33 16.18 5.90
N GLY A 103 -6.62 15.08 5.20
CA GLY A 103 -6.93 13.77 5.82
C GLY A 103 -5.68 12.97 6.20
N HIS A 104 -4.47 13.54 6.05
CA HIS A 104 -3.21 12.84 6.33
C HIS A 104 -3.08 11.48 5.62
N ALA A 105 -3.69 11.38 4.42
CA ALA A 105 -3.69 10.14 3.64
C ALA A 105 -2.29 9.82 3.08
N LYS A 106 -2.09 8.56 2.70
CA LYS A 106 -0.85 8.15 2.00
C LYS A 106 -0.79 8.79 0.62
N SER A 107 0.35 9.38 0.28
CA SER A 107 0.60 10.11 -0.97
C SER A 107 0.29 9.31 -2.24
N TYR A 108 0.51 8.00 -2.23
CA TYR A 108 0.28 7.15 -3.39
C TYR A 108 -1.20 6.98 -3.77
N PHE A 109 -2.14 7.32 -2.89
CA PHE A 109 -3.58 7.35 -3.25
C PHE A 109 -3.89 8.40 -4.30
N LEU A 110 -3.05 9.44 -4.41
CA LEU A 110 -3.22 10.49 -5.42
C LEU A 110 -2.71 10.10 -6.80
N VAL A 111 -1.85 9.07 -6.92
CA VAL A 111 -1.21 8.66 -8.18
C VAL A 111 -2.21 8.46 -9.34
N PRO A 112 -3.38 7.81 -9.15
CA PRO A 112 -4.36 7.63 -10.22
C PRO A 112 -4.95 8.94 -10.79
N ALA A 113 -4.81 10.06 -10.09
CA ALA A 113 -5.31 11.36 -10.54
C ALA A 113 -4.33 12.12 -11.45
N PHE A 114 -3.08 11.66 -11.62
CA PHE A 114 -2.07 12.32 -12.44
C PHE A 114 -2.17 12.09 -13.95
N PRO A 115 -2.60 10.94 -14.49
CA PRO A 115 -2.66 10.71 -15.93
C PRO A 115 -3.38 11.84 -16.72
N PRO A 116 -4.54 12.36 -16.29
CA PRO A 116 -5.18 13.48 -16.95
C PRO A 116 -4.34 14.76 -16.96
N LEU A 117 -3.57 15.03 -15.88
CA LEU A 117 -2.67 16.18 -15.78
C LEU A 117 -1.48 16.04 -16.72
N LEU A 118 -0.87 14.86 -16.79
CA LEU A 118 0.24 14.59 -17.69
C LEU A 118 -0.19 14.72 -19.15
N ALA A 119 -1.36 14.18 -19.51
CA ALA A 119 -1.93 14.33 -20.85
C ALA A 119 -2.21 15.79 -21.20
N ALA A 120 -2.85 16.54 -20.29
CA ALA A 120 -3.12 17.97 -20.48
C ALA A 120 -1.82 18.78 -20.59
N GLY A 121 -0.80 18.43 -19.80
CA GLY A 121 0.52 19.07 -19.86
C GLY A 121 1.23 18.82 -21.19
N ALA A 122 1.15 17.61 -21.74
CA ALA A 122 1.68 17.30 -23.06
C ALA A 122 0.99 18.13 -24.15
N VAL A 123 -0.36 18.25 -24.10
CA VAL A 123 -1.12 19.09 -25.02
C VAL A 123 -0.71 20.57 -24.89
N ALA A 124 -0.59 21.09 -23.66
CA ALA A 124 -0.17 22.47 -23.42
C ALA A 124 1.24 22.73 -23.98
N LEU A 125 2.16 21.80 -23.74
CA LEU A 125 3.54 21.89 -24.21
C LEU A 125 3.62 21.87 -25.74
N GLU A 126 2.89 20.96 -26.39
CA GLU A 126 2.85 20.85 -27.86
C GLU A 126 2.25 22.13 -28.49
N ARG A 127 1.13 22.63 -27.94
CA ARG A 127 0.53 23.89 -28.40
C ARG A 127 1.50 25.06 -28.31
N ARG A 128 2.20 25.18 -27.16
CA ARG A 128 3.20 26.23 -26.97
C ARG A 128 4.35 26.10 -27.99
N ALA A 129 4.83 24.89 -28.23
CA ALA A 129 5.87 24.63 -29.21
C ALA A 129 5.41 25.01 -30.64
N ARG A 130 4.17 24.67 -31.03
CA ARG A 130 3.58 25.02 -32.33
C ARG A 130 3.41 26.55 -32.51
N LEU A 131 2.88 27.24 -31.52
CA LEU A 131 2.65 28.69 -31.56
C LEU A 131 3.97 29.49 -31.63
N GLN A 132 5.03 28.97 -31.05
CA GLN A 132 6.34 29.61 -30.99
C GLN A 132 7.37 29.01 -32.00
N ARG A 133 6.90 28.32 -33.04
CA ARG A 133 7.74 27.62 -34.03
C ARG A 133 8.86 28.47 -34.66
N ARG A 134 8.69 29.79 -34.71
CA ARG A 134 9.71 30.74 -35.21
C ARG A 134 10.89 30.94 -34.25
N ARG A 135 10.77 30.52 -32.97
CA ARG A 135 11.85 30.59 -31.98
C ARG A 135 12.52 29.24 -31.88
N ARG A 136 13.81 29.12 -32.23
CA ARG A 136 14.61 27.87 -32.15
C ARG A 136 14.45 27.16 -30.79
N ARG A 137 14.34 27.91 -29.68
CA ARG A 137 14.18 27.39 -28.31
C ARG A 137 12.88 26.61 -28.11
N SER A 138 11.80 26.95 -28.80
CA SER A 138 10.50 26.28 -28.65
C SER A 138 10.47 24.92 -29.35
N ALA A 139 11.30 24.71 -30.39
CA ALA A 139 11.41 23.44 -31.07
C ALA A 139 12.05 22.36 -30.17
N LEU A 140 12.81 22.77 -29.16
CA LEU A 140 13.50 21.86 -28.23
C LEU A 140 12.65 21.50 -26.99
N LEU A 141 11.54 22.20 -26.72
CA LEU A 141 10.73 21.98 -25.52
C LEU A 141 10.21 20.54 -25.43
N VAL A 142 9.62 20.02 -26.49
CA VAL A 142 9.07 18.65 -26.50
C VAL A 142 10.19 17.60 -26.37
N PRO A 143 11.24 17.59 -27.21
CA PRO A 143 12.30 16.61 -27.09
C PRO A 143 13.04 16.67 -25.75
N LEU A 144 13.31 17.86 -25.20
CA LEU A 144 13.93 17.99 -23.88
C LEU A 144 13.06 17.43 -22.77
N THR A 145 11.74 17.66 -22.83
CA THR A 145 10.81 17.08 -21.84
C THR A 145 10.80 15.55 -21.96
N VAL A 146 10.75 14.99 -23.16
CA VAL A 146 10.81 13.54 -23.37
C VAL A 146 12.12 12.97 -22.83
N VAL A 147 13.26 13.60 -23.17
CA VAL A 147 14.57 13.17 -22.65
C VAL A 147 14.63 13.23 -21.15
N ALA A 148 14.13 14.32 -20.52
CA ALA A 148 14.07 14.45 -19.06
C ALA A 148 13.22 13.35 -18.41
N LEU A 149 12.06 13.04 -18.98
CA LEU A 149 11.19 11.97 -18.49
C LEU A 149 11.83 10.59 -18.62
N VAL A 150 12.48 10.31 -19.74
CA VAL A 150 13.20 9.05 -19.99
C VAL A 150 14.37 8.91 -19.02
N LEU A 151 15.22 9.93 -18.92
CA LEU A 151 16.39 9.91 -18.02
C LEU A 151 15.96 9.74 -16.56
N GLY A 152 14.95 10.48 -16.11
CA GLY A 152 14.43 10.33 -14.76
C GLY A 152 13.83 8.95 -14.50
N GLY A 153 13.12 8.38 -15.49
CA GLY A 153 12.61 7.00 -15.43
C GLY A 153 13.76 5.98 -15.35
N VAL A 154 14.78 6.11 -16.17
CA VAL A 154 15.96 5.22 -16.15
C VAL A 154 16.70 5.29 -14.81
N VAL A 155 16.86 6.48 -14.25
CA VAL A 155 17.52 6.67 -12.93
C VAL A 155 16.70 6.07 -11.79
N LEU A 156 15.37 6.21 -11.82
CA LEU A 156 14.50 5.72 -10.77
C LEU A 156 14.13 4.25 -10.91
N ALA A 157 14.12 3.70 -12.12
CA ALA A 157 13.72 2.33 -12.37
C ALA A 157 14.43 1.28 -11.49
N PRO A 158 15.76 1.32 -11.30
CA PRO A 158 16.46 0.35 -10.46
C PRO A 158 16.05 0.41 -8.97
N VAL A 159 15.59 1.56 -8.51
CA VAL A 159 15.15 1.79 -7.13
C VAL A 159 13.70 1.38 -6.94
N VAL A 160 12.83 1.73 -7.89
CA VAL A 160 11.38 1.51 -7.78
C VAL A 160 10.99 0.09 -8.20
N ALA A 161 11.62 -0.44 -9.24
CA ALA A 161 11.42 -1.81 -9.68
C ALA A 161 12.46 -2.75 -9.01
N PRO A 162 12.09 -3.99 -8.66
CA PRO A 162 13.02 -4.95 -8.03
C PRO A 162 14.01 -5.53 -9.06
N ILE A 163 14.74 -4.66 -9.76
CA ILE A 163 15.71 -5.03 -10.79
C ILE A 163 17.08 -5.32 -10.18
N LEU A 164 17.43 -4.56 -9.12
CA LEU A 164 18.71 -4.73 -8.45
C LEU A 164 18.67 -5.90 -7.46
N PRO A 165 19.73 -6.75 -7.43
CA PRO A 165 19.89 -7.73 -6.36
C PRO A 165 19.91 -7.04 -4.98
N PRO A 166 19.42 -7.69 -3.91
CA PRO A 166 19.33 -7.10 -2.57
C PRO A 166 20.65 -6.49 -2.08
N ARG A 167 21.77 -7.16 -2.28
CA ARG A 167 23.11 -6.68 -1.90
C ARG A 167 23.49 -5.38 -2.61
N THR A 168 23.21 -5.31 -3.91
CA THR A 168 23.50 -4.11 -4.71
C THR A 168 22.60 -2.96 -4.27
N LEU A 169 21.30 -3.25 -4.01
CA LEU A 169 20.38 -2.25 -3.50
C LEU A 169 20.84 -1.69 -2.15
N ALA A 170 21.23 -2.55 -1.22
CA ALA A 170 21.75 -2.14 0.10
C ALA A 170 23.01 -1.28 0.00
N THR A 171 23.83 -1.48 -1.03
CA THR A 171 25.05 -0.67 -1.28
C THR A 171 24.72 0.70 -1.88
N VAL A 172 23.82 0.73 -2.87
CA VAL A 172 23.43 1.97 -3.60
C VAL A 172 22.50 2.84 -2.76
N MET A 173 21.64 2.20 -1.98
CA MET A 173 20.63 2.84 -1.12
C MET A 173 20.66 2.17 0.26
N PRO A 174 21.60 2.56 1.16
CA PRO A 174 21.75 1.93 2.49
C PRO A 174 20.49 2.00 3.35
N SER A 175 19.63 2.99 3.12
CA SER A 175 18.33 3.15 3.77
C SER A 175 17.24 3.28 2.70
N PRO A 176 16.82 2.19 2.05
CA PRO A 176 15.75 2.26 1.06
C PRO A 176 14.45 2.77 1.72
N ILE A 177 13.69 3.53 0.94
CA ILE A 177 12.35 3.96 1.37
C ILE A 177 11.51 2.72 1.70
N GLN A 178 10.71 2.81 2.75
CA GLN A 178 9.97 1.69 3.32
C GLN A 178 9.25 0.81 2.27
N PRO A 179 8.47 1.35 1.31
CA PRO A 179 7.78 0.52 0.32
C PRO A 179 8.71 -0.28 -0.62
N VAL A 180 10.00 0.08 -0.69
CA VAL A 180 11.01 -0.67 -1.44
C VAL A 180 11.63 -1.74 -0.55
N ALA A 181 11.95 -1.40 0.71
CA ALA A 181 12.55 -2.30 1.68
C ALA A 181 11.63 -3.50 1.98
N ASP A 182 10.32 -3.26 2.14
CA ASP A 182 9.32 -4.27 2.49
C ASP A 182 9.05 -5.32 1.40
N ARG A 183 9.64 -5.16 0.22
CA ARG A 183 9.61 -6.19 -0.83
C ARG A 183 10.58 -7.34 -0.58
N PHE A 184 11.54 -7.14 0.31
CA PHE A 184 12.62 -8.09 0.59
C PHE A 184 12.42 -8.77 1.95
N GLY A 185 13.05 -9.92 2.12
CA GLY A 185 13.12 -10.60 3.41
C GLY A 185 12.02 -11.62 3.69
N TRP A 186 10.98 -11.72 2.88
CA TRP A 186 9.87 -12.66 3.11
C TRP A 186 10.29 -14.13 3.19
N PRO A 187 11.17 -14.66 2.32
CA PRO A 187 11.68 -16.04 2.48
C PRO A 187 12.46 -16.25 3.78
N GLN A 188 13.25 -15.26 4.21
CA GLN A 188 14.01 -15.30 5.46
C GLN A 188 13.08 -15.25 6.68
N PHE A 189 12.06 -14.41 6.62
CA PHE A 189 11.02 -14.31 7.64
C PHE A 189 10.31 -15.67 7.83
N VAL A 190 9.74 -16.21 6.76
CA VAL A 190 9.04 -17.51 6.81
C VAL A 190 10.00 -18.63 7.19
N GLY A 191 11.24 -18.63 6.66
CA GLY A 191 12.28 -19.59 7.01
C GLY A 191 12.68 -19.55 8.48
N THR A 192 12.69 -18.37 9.12
CA THR A 192 12.95 -18.20 10.55
C THR A 192 11.84 -18.84 11.37
N VAL A 193 10.58 -18.61 11.04
CA VAL A 193 9.43 -19.24 11.71
C VAL A 193 9.43 -20.75 11.48
N ALA A 194 9.75 -21.21 10.27
CA ALA A 194 9.88 -22.63 9.96
C ALA A 194 11.00 -23.32 10.77
N ALA A 195 12.10 -22.61 11.02
CA ALA A 195 13.17 -23.13 11.87
C ALA A 195 12.72 -23.28 13.34
N VAL A 196 11.92 -22.34 13.83
CA VAL A 196 11.30 -22.42 15.16
C VAL A 196 10.31 -23.60 15.22
N TYR A 197 9.42 -23.73 14.23
CA TYR A 197 8.45 -24.82 14.13
C TYR A 197 9.11 -26.20 14.13
N ARG A 198 10.15 -26.42 13.31
CA ARG A 198 10.87 -27.72 13.21
C ARG A 198 11.59 -28.12 14.48
N ARG A 199 11.91 -27.16 15.38
CA ARG A 199 12.52 -27.49 16.70
C ARG A 199 11.51 -27.96 17.73
N LEU A 200 10.22 -27.84 17.46
CA LEU A 200 9.18 -28.35 18.34
C LEU A 200 9.11 -29.89 18.23
N PRO A 201 8.78 -30.58 19.31
CA PRO A 201 8.45 -32.01 19.25
C PRO A 201 7.32 -32.31 18.26
N ALA A 202 7.31 -33.45 17.59
CA ALA A 202 6.32 -33.80 16.57
C ALA A 202 4.86 -33.61 17.03
N ARG A 203 4.57 -34.00 18.30
CA ARG A 203 3.24 -33.76 18.87
C ARG A 203 2.88 -32.26 18.93
N GLN A 204 3.81 -31.41 19.33
CA GLN A 204 3.58 -29.98 19.39
C GLN A 204 3.47 -29.36 18.01
N GLN A 205 4.23 -29.88 17.02
CA GLN A 205 4.08 -29.45 15.62
C GLN A 205 2.66 -29.69 15.11
N ALA A 206 2.08 -30.86 15.36
CA ALA A 206 0.71 -31.23 14.97
C ALA A 206 -0.36 -30.34 15.64
N GLU A 207 -0.05 -29.74 16.78
CA GLU A 207 -0.95 -28.89 17.56
C GLU A 207 -0.59 -27.40 17.42
N THR A 208 0.32 -27.04 16.49
CA THR A 208 0.78 -25.65 16.31
C THR A 208 -0.15 -24.87 15.43
N THR A 209 -0.40 -23.63 15.84
CA THR A 209 -1.04 -22.58 15.04
C THR A 209 -0.05 -21.45 14.82
N ILE A 210 -0.01 -20.88 13.62
CA ILE A 210 0.74 -19.64 13.33
C ILE A 210 -0.21 -18.46 13.45
N LEU A 211 0.11 -17.52 14.37
CA LEU A 211 -0.62 -16.29 14.58
C LEU A 211 0.23 -15.12 14.05
N ALA A 212 -0.13 -14.63 12.87
CA ALA A 212 0.50 -13.46 12.26
C ALA A 212 -0.17 -12.18 12.74
N GLY A 213 0.61 -11.19 13.20
CA GLY A 213 0.09 -9.92 13.71
C GLY A 213 -0.51 -9.05 12.62
N ASN A 214 0.00 -9.16 11.38
CA ASN A 214 -0.52 -8.40 10.25
C ASN A 214 -0.83 -9.29 9.03
N TYR A 215 -1.65 -8.74 8.12
CA TYR A 215 -2.09 -9.45 6.90
C TYR A 215 -0.94 -9.73 5.92
N GLY A 216 0.11 -8.91 5.92
CA GLY A 216 1.29 -9.11 5.05
C GLY A 216 2.07 -10.37 5.47
N GLU A 217 2.30 -10.53 6.78
CA GLU A 217 2.91 -11.73 7.34
C GLU A 217 2.04 -12.98 7.08
N ALA A 218 0.72 -12.88 7.32
CA ALA A 218 -0.20 -13.97 7.05
C ALA A 218 -0.15 -14.39 5.58
N GLY A 219 -0.18 -13.44 4.64
CA GLY A 219 -0.03 -13.71 3.21
C GLY A 219 1.32 -14.34 2.85
N ALA A 220 2.40 -13.96 3.53
CA ALA A 220 3.70 -14.58 3.33
C ALA A 220 3.70 -16.05 3.79
N PHE A 221 3.05 -16.38 4.91
CA PHE A 221 2.87 -17.77 5.36
C PHE A 221 1.99 -18.56 4.41
N ASP A 222 0.90 -18.01 3.92
CA ASP A 222 0.00 -18.67 2.96
C ASP A 222 0.71 -19.00 1.65
N LEU A 223 1.57 -18.09 1.16
CA LEU A 223 2.29 -18.27 -0.10
C LEU A 223 3.53 -19.15 0.02
N LEU A 224 4.37 -18.92 1.02
CA LEU A 224 5.69 -19.55 1.17
C LEU A 224 5.69 -20.69 2.19
N GLY A 225 4.78 -20.68 3.15
CA GLY A 225 4.71 -21.68 4.23
C GLY A 225 4.57 -23.11 3.77
N PRO A 226 3.78 -23.43 2.72
CA PRO A 226 3.66 -24.81 2.20
C PRO A 226 5.00 -25.44 1.83
N ALA A 227 5.95 -24.66 1.30
CA ALA A 227 7.30 -25.15 0.97
C ALA A 227 8.11 -25.59 2.20
N TYR A 228 7.72 -25.14 3.39
CA TYR A 228 8.32 -25.47 4.68
C TYR A 228 7.46 -26.42 5.54
N HIS A 229 6.33 -26.90 5.00
CA HIS A 229 5.33 -27.71 5.72
C HIS A 229 4.77 -27.02 6.96
N LEU A 230 4.64 -25.68 6.91
CA LEU A 230 4.01 -24.92 7.98
C LEU A 230 2.48 -25.08 7.94
N PRO A 231 1.81 -25.08 9.10
CA PRO A 231 0.36 -24.98 9.14
C PRO A 231 -0.10 -23.62 8.60
N ALA A 232 -1.37 -23.55 8.15
CA ALA A 232 -1.97 -22.29 7.70
C ALA A 232 -1.92 -21.24 8.81
N ALA A 233 -1.67 -19.99 8.43
CA ALA A 233 -1.64 -18.89 9.36
C ALA A 233 -3.05 -18.31 9.60
N ILE A 234 -3.26 -17.80 10.80
CA ILE A 234 -4.41 -16.95 11.15
C ILE A 234 -3.90 -15.54 11.46
N SER A 235 -4.71 -14.54 11.16
CA SER A 235 -4.37 -13.15 11.51
C SER A 235 -5.62 -12.37 11.94
N PRO A 236 -5.54 -11.61 13.05
CA PRO A 236 -6.64 -10.76 13.48
C PRO A 236 -6.69 -9.42 12.74
N HIS A 237 -5.83 -9.22 11.76
CA HIS A 237 -5.63 -7.94 11.09
C HIS A 237 -6.53 -7.80 9.85
N ASN A 238 -7.27 -6.69 9.81
CA ASN A 238 -8.12 -6.29 8.68
C ASN A 238 -9.06 -7.43 8.23
N THR A 239 -9.14 -7.72 6.93
CA THR A 239 -10.03 -8.76 6.37
C THR A 239 -9.68 -10.18 6.79
N TYR A 240 -8.42 -10.48 7.15
CA TYR A 240 -8.05 -11.79 7.70
C TYR A 240 -8.83 -12.12 8.97
N TYR A 241 -9.17 -11.11 9.79
CA TYR A 241 -9.98 -11.31 10.98
C TYR A 241 -11.29 -12.05 10.70
N PHE A 242 -11.95 -11.75 9.57
CA PHE A 242 -13.23 -12.36 9.18
C PHE A 242 -13.11 -13.79 8.67
N TRP A 243 -11.90 -14.24 8.30
CA TRP A 243 -11.64 -15.64 7.98
C TRP A 243 -11.56 -16.50 9.24
N GLY A 244 -11.45 -15.83 10.40
CA GLY A 244 -11.56 -16.45 11.70
C GLY A 244 -10.27 -17.16 12.14
N GLN A 245 -10.40 -17.83 13.27
CA GLN A 245 -9.32 -18.59 13.92
C GLN A 245 -9.14 -20.01 13.34
N GLY A 246 -9.93 -20.40 12.35
CA GLY A 246 -9.90 -21.74 11.77
C GLY A 246 -10.21 -22.83 12.80
N VAL A 247 -9.75 -24.05 12.51
CA VAL A 247 -9.79 -25.21 13.42
C VAL A 247 -8.49 -25.34 14.22
N ALA A 248 -7.84 -24.21 14.53
CA ALA A 248 -6.55 -24.19 15.19
C ALA A 248 -6.60 -24.92 16.52
N PRO A 249 -5.81 -25.98 16.74
CA PRO A 249 -5.74 -26.69 18.01
C PRO A 249 -5.29 -25.79 19.16
N GLY A 250 -4.39 -24.84 18.86
CA GLY A 250 -3.98 -23.75 19.75
C GLY A 250 -3.26 -24.12 21.03
N SER A 251 -2.85 -25.38 21.21
CA SER A 251 -2.05 -25.76 22.37
C SER A 251 -0.65 -25.17 22.33
N VAL A 252 -0.12 -24.97 21.11
CA VAL A 252 1.11 -24.22 20.82
C VAL A 252 0.81 -23.18 19.76
N VAL A 253 1.24 -21.95 19.98
CA VAL A 253 1.11 -20.85 19.03
C VAL A 253 2.47 -20.27 18.75
N ILE A 254 2.83 -20.16 17.47
CA ILE A 254 3.97 -19.35 17.03
C ILE A 254 3.39 -18.00 16.60
N ALA A 255 3.70 -16.93 17.35
CA ALA A 255 3.19 -15.61 17.09
C ALA A 255 4.30 -14.68 16.56
N THR A 256 3.95 -13.86 15.56
CA THR A 256 4.81 -12.83 14.96
C THR A 256 4.11 -11.49 15.00
N ASP A 257 4.86 -10.40 15.01
CA ASP A 257 4.38 -9.01 15.06
C ASP A 257 3.47 -8.69 16.26
N PHE A 258 3.81 -9.27 17.41
CA PHE A 258 3.19 -8.95 18.70
C PHE A 258 4.25 -8.53 19.70
N GLN A 259 3.85 -7.63 20.61
CA GLN A 259 4.62 -7.40 21.83
C GLN A 259 4.32 -8.51 22.84
N ARG A 260 5.27 -8.82 23.70
CA ARG A 260 5.07 -9.82 24.77
C ARG A 260 3.88 -9.49 25.64
N ALA A 261 3.68 -8.20 25.94
CA ALA A 261 2.59 -7.71 26.76
C ALA A 261 1.19 -7.98 26.17
N GLU A 262 1.08 -8.04 24.85
CA GLU A 262 -0.17 -8.32 24.15
C GLU A 262 -0.56 -9.80 24.20
N LEU A 263 0.42 -10.68 24.35
CA LEU A 263 0.22 -12.14 24.39
C LEU A 263 0.05 -12.69 25.81
N THR A 264 0.69 -12.09 26.82
CA THR A 264 0.67 -12.57 28.21
C THR A 264 -0.71 -12.64 28.85
N PRO A 265 -1.71 -11.81 28.51
CA PRO A 265 -3.07 -11.98 29.01
C PRO A 265 -3.71 -13.31 28.61
N TYR A 266 -3.37 -13.82 27.42
CA TYR A 266 -4.04 -14.95 26.78
C TYR A 266 -3.30 -16.28 26.96
N PHE A 267 -1.99 -16.25 27.19
CA PHE A 267 -1.15 -17.45 27.28
C PHE A 267 -0.45 -17.58 28.64
N ALA A 268 -0.34 -18.79 29.14
CA ALA A 268 0.37 -19.06 30.40
C ALA A 268 1.88 -18.91 30.25
N SER A 269 2.42 -19.25 29.06
CA SER A 269 3.84 -19.08 28.73
C SER A 269 4.00 -18.36 27.41
N VAL A 270 4.84 -17.30 27.41
CA VAL A 270 5.23 -16.53 26.21
C VAL A 270 6.75 -16.41 26.22
N ARG A 271 7.41 -17.11 25.29
CA ARG A 271 8.87 -17.17 25.20
C ARG A 271 9.34 -16.77 23.81
N GLN A 272 10.31 -15.88 23.73
CA GLN A 272 10.97 -15.57 22.47
C GLN A 272 11.81 -16.77 21.99
N ALA A 273 11.58 -17.21 20.77
CA ALA A 273 12.24 -18.36 20.15
C ALA A 273 13.25 -17.95 19.08
N ALA A 274 13.02 -16.82 18.42
CA ALA A 274 13.92 -16.27 17.41
C ALA A 274 13.70 -14.77 17.27
N THR A 275 14.55 -14.14 16.44
CA THR A 275 14.41 -12.78 15.95
C THR A 275 14.56 -12.81 14.42
N VAL A 276 13.76 -12.05 13.72
CA VAL A 276 13.79 -12.00 12.25
C VAL A 276 15.07 -11.30 11.78
N PRO A 277 15.91 -11.96 10.95
CA PRO A 277 17.15 -11.35 10.47
C PRO A 277 16.92 -10.46 9.25
N ALA A 278 17.82 -9.53 9.02
CA ALA A 278 17.87 -8.75 7.78
C ALA A 278 18.33 -9.62 6.60
N GLN A 279 17.71 -9.45 5.45
CA GLN A 279 18.20 -10.01 4.20
C GLN A 279 19.26 -9.09 3.60
N ASP A 280 20.50 -9.60 3.48
CA ASP A 280 21.62 -8.89 2.86
C ASP A 280 21.83 -7.43 3.38
N GLY A 281 21.45 -7.16 4.64
CA GLY A 281 21.56 -5.86 5.29
C GLY A 281 20.38 -4.91 5.05
N ILE A 282 19.37 -5.29 4.25
CA ILE A 282 18.18 -4.47 4.03
C ILE A 282 17.33 -4.47 5.30
N GLN A 283 17.07 -3.27 5.81
CA GLN A 283 16.19 -3.04 6.95
C GLN A 283 14.75 -2.82 6.45
N ASN A 284 13.82 -3.69 6.81
CA ASN A 284 12.39 -3.58 6.54
C ASN A 284 11.61 -3.61 7.86
N GLU A 285 10.28 -3.56 7.80
CA GLU A 285 9.43 -3.55 8.99
C GLU A 285 9.53 -4.83 9.83
N GLU A 286 9.91 -5.96 9.23
CA GLU A 286 9.98 -7.26 9.91
C GLU A 286 11.32 -7.50 10.62
N VAL A 287 12.39 -6.81 10.21
CA VAL A 287 13.72 -7.03 10.75
C VAL A 287 13.79 -6.65 12.24
N GLY A 288 14.35 -7.55 13.04
CA GLY A 288 14.48 -7.36 14.48
C GLY A 288 13.23 -7.75 15.28
N ARG A 289 12.10 -8.05 14.62
CA ARG A 289 10.88 -8.47 15.31
C ARG A 289 11.05 -9.85 15.94
N PRO A 290 10.51 -10.03 17.15
CA PRO A 290 10.57 -11.31 17.85
C PRO A 290 9.59 -12.32 17.27
N VAL A 291 10.01 -13.60 17.24
CA VAL A 291 9.14 -14.76 17.02
C VAL A 291 8.87 -15.41 18.35
N TRP A 292 7.61 -15.47 18.76
CA TRP A 292 7.19 -15.99 20.05
C TRP A 292 6.69 -17.43 19.96
N ILE A 293 7.00 -18.25 20.95
CA ILE A 293 6.27 -19.50 21.25
C ILE A 293 5.39 -19.23 22.44
N CYS A 294 4.08 -19.40 22.26
CA CYS A 294 3.06 -19.23 23.27
C CYS A 294 2.43 -20.60 23.57
N GLN A 295 2.23 -20.92 24.84
CA GLN A 295 1.62 -22.17 25.30
C GLN A 295 0.65 -21.93 26.44
N GLY A 296 -0.29 -22.87 26.62
CA GLY A 296 -1.27 -22.81 27.70
C GLY A 296 -2.25 -21.65 27.46
N LEU A 297 -3.04 -21.74 26.40
CA LEU A 297 -4.13 -20.81 26.14
C LEU A 297 -5.07 -20.80 27.35
N LYS A 298 -5.27 -19.64 27.98
CA LYS A 298 -6.00 -19.48 29.24
C LYS A 298 -7.52 -19.50 29.06
N MET A 299 -8.00 -19.27 27.83
CA MET A 299 -9.42 -19.25 27.49
C MET A 299 -9.62 -19.70 26.04
N PRO A 300 -10.80 -20.17 25.65
CA PRO A 300 -11.06 -20.60 24.27
C PRO A 300 -10.75 -19.50 23.24
N TRP A 301 -10.26 -19.90 22.05
CA TRP A 301 -9.99 -18.98 20.95
C TRP A 301 -11.17 -18.05 20.61
N ALA A 302 -12.39 -18.56 20.66
CA ALA A 302 -13.59 -17.77 20.41
C ALA A 302 -13.71 -16.56 21.35
N SER A 303 -13.20 -16.67 22.58
CA SER A 303 -13.16 -15.56 23.54
C SER A 303 -11.94 -14.64 23.34
N VAL A 304 -10.82 -15.17 22.85
CA VAL A 304 -9.60 -14.39 22.58
C VAL A 304 -9.71 -13.58 21.29
N TRP A 305 -10.28 -14.16 20.24
CA TRP A 305 -10.30 -13.62 18.90
C TRP A 305 -10.85 -12.20 18.78
N PRO A 306 -11.99 -11.86 19.40
CA PRO A 306 -12.51 -10.48 19.37
C PRO A 306 -11.57 -9.44 20.00
N HIS A 307 -10.77 -9.83 20.97
CA HIS A 307 -9.83 -8.93 21.66
C HIS A 307 -8.56 -8.66 20.84
N LEU A 308 -8.22 -9.56 19.93
CA LEU A 308 -7.09 -9.39 19.01
C LEU A 308 -7.45 -8.56 17.76
N LYS A 309 -8.74 -8.33 17.50
CA LYS A 309 -9.22 -7.60 16.32
C LYS A 309 -8.47 -6.30 16.12
N ASN A 310 -7.77 -6.20 14.97
CA ASN A 310 -6.98 -5.04 14.62
C ASN A 310 -7.35 -4.53 13.22
N PHE A 311 -7.85 -3.31 13.14
CA PHE A 311 -8.14 -2.59 11.91
C PHE A 311 -7.31 -1.29 11.91
N SER A 312 -6.06 -1.37 11.43
CA SER A 312 -5.13 -0.24 11.39
C SER A 312 -4.36 -0.20 10.06
#